data_d01fabd5b53b58fd78187203c42b08a9
#
_entry.id   d01fabd5b53b58fd78187203c42b08a9
#
_cell.length_a   1.000
_cell.length_b   1.000
_cell.length_c   1.000
_cell.angle_alpha   90.00
_cell.angle_beta   90.00
_cell.angle_gamma   90.00
#
_symmetry.space_group_name_H-M   'P 1'
#
loop_
_entity.id
_entity.type
_entity.pdbx_description
1 polymer ?
#
loop_
_entity_poly.entity_id
_entity_poly.type
_entity_poly.pdbx_seq_one_letter_code
_entity_poly.pdbx_strand_id
1 'polypeptide(L)'
;MVNDHDYIIGDFVWTAIDYLGESGIGRFYYAGESEGEHYQRNHYPWHGAYCGDIDLTGWRKPISHYRDLLYNPDKKLYLAVKEPDNYYGKVKETLWSVWPTWESWNWPGHEGKEIEVEIYSRYPKVRLYLNDKLIGEQFTGQEQQFKQSFLFHTSQEY
;
A
#
# COMPACT_ATOMS: atom_id res chain seq x y z
N MET A 1 -4.48 5.43 19.37
CA MET A 1 -3.82 6.44 20.27
C MET A 1 -4.64 7.72 20.40
N VAL A 2 -4.94 8.46 19.33
CA VAL A 2 -5.79 9.68 19.44
C VAL A 2 -7.17 9.33 20.02
N ASN A 3 -7.80 8.28 19.51
CA ASN A 3 -9.12 7.84 19.96
C ASN A 3 -9.15 7.21 21.35
N ASP A 4 -8.00 6.97 21.97
CA ASP A 4 -7.90 6.25 23.24
C ASP A 4 -7.75 7.21 24.43
N HIS A 5 -7.64 8.52 24.16
CA HIS A 5 -7.36 9.52 25.18
C HIS A 5 -8.15 10.82 24.94
N ASP A 6 -9.05 11.15 25.82
CA ASP A 6 -9.94 12.32 25.72
C ASP A 6 -9.21 13.67 25.74
N TYR A 7 -7.95 13.69 26.20
CA TYR A 7 -7.12 14.90 26.21
C TYR A 7 -6.35 15.14 24.90
N ILE A 8 -6.38 14.20 23.95
CA ILE A 8 -5.75 14.33 22.63
C ILE A 8 -6.82 14.74 21.63
N ILE A 9 -6.74 15.98 21.17
CA ILE A 9 -7.73 16.54 20.22
C ILE A 9 -7.48 16.15 18.76
N GLY A 10 -6.31 15.62 18.44
CA GLY A 10 -5.96 15.19 17.10
C GLY A 10 -4.46 15.06 16.89
N ASP A 11 -4.09 14.67 15.69
CA ASP A 11 -2.72 14.66 15.19
C ASP A 11 -2.68 15.12 13.72
N PHE A 12 -1.49 15.27 13.17
CA PHE A 12 -1.30 15.64 11.78
C PHE A 12 -0.58 14.52 11.04
N VAL A 13 -1.21 14.03 9.98
CA VAL A 13 -0.59 13.05 9.10
C VAL A 13 0.34 13.76 8.12
N TRP A 14 1.57 13.33 8.06
CA TRP A 14 2.52 13.78 7.05
C TRP A 14 2.61 12.71 5.96
N THR A 15 2.12 12.94 4.76
CA THR A 15 1.50 14.17 4.27
C THR A 15 0.38 13.84 3.30
N ALA A 16 -0.45 14.83 2.92
CA ALA A 16 -1.57 14.59 2.00
C ALA A 16 -1.11 14.30 0.57
N ILE A 17 -0.10 15.01 0.08
CA ILE A 17 0.38 14.92 -1.30
C ILE A 17 1.90 14.78 -1.29
N ASP A 18 2.45 13.93 -2.16
CA ASP A 18 3.89 13.89 -2.44
C ASP A 18 4.38 15.27 -2.85
N TYR A 19 5.61 15.59 -2.56
CA TYR A 19 6.14 16.90 -2.90
C TYR A 19 7.54 16.82 -3.50
N LEU A 20 7.84 17.77 -4.37
CA LEU A 20 9.18 17.95 -4.93
C LEU A 20 10.10 18.57 -3.89
N GLY A 21 11.38 18.19 -3.92
CA GLY A 21 12.39 18.77 -3.06
C GLY A 21 13.50 17.84 -2.65
N GLU A 22 14.06 18.07 -1.50
CA GLU A 22 15.38 17.63 -1.04
C GLU A 22 15.39 16.25 -0.40
N SER A 23 14.28 15.52 -0.41
CA SER A 23 14.13 14.32 0.39
C SER A 23 13.72 13.12 -0.45
N GLY A 24 14.23 11.97 -0.10
CA GLY A 24 13.75 10.68 -0.58
C GLY A 24 12.82 9.97 0.41
N ILE A 25 12.23 10.70 1.36
CA ILE A 25 11.38 10.15 2.43
C ILE A 25 10.20 9.38 1.85
N GLY A 26 9.95 8.20 2.37
CA GLY A 26 8.83 7.35 1.98
C GLY A 26 9.02 6.63 0.65
N ARG A 27 10.19 6.68 0.06
CA ARG A 27 10.52 5.96 -1.17
C ARG A 27 10.78 4.48 -0.87
N PHE A 28 10.27 3.61 -1.71
CA PHE A 28 10.86 2.29 -1.92
C PHE A 28 11.75 2.32 -3.17
N TYR A 29 12.63 1.35 -3.31
CA TYR A 29 13.49 1.18 -4.47
C TYR A 29 13.81 -0.29 -4.71
N TYR A 30 14.31 -0.63 -5.90
CA TYR A 30 14.72 -1.99 -6.23
C TYR A 30 16.22 -2.18 -5.99
N ALA A 31 16.61 -3.37 -5.55
CA ALA A 31 18.02 -3.69 -5.35
C ALA A 31 18.79 -3.52 -6.66
N GLY A 32 19.90 -2.78 -6.61
CA GLY A 32 20.71 -2.41 -7.78
C GLY A 32 20.42 -1.02 -8.35
N GLU A 33 19.34 -0.37 -7.95
CA GLU A 33 19.17 1.06 -8.11
C GLU A 33 20.08 1.80 -7.10
N SER A 34 20.08 3.12 -7.17
CA SER A 34 20.78 3.98 -6.23
C SER A 34 20.33 3.65 -4.80
N GLU A 35 21.14 2.90 -4.07
CA GLU A 35 20.83 2.47 -2.72
C GLU A 35 21.09 3.60 -1.72
N GLY A 36 20.13 3.84 -0.86
CA GLY A 36 20.29 4.76 0.25
C GLY A 36 18.97 5.25 0.78
N GLU A 37 18.97 5.52 2.07
CA GLU A 37 17.88 6.17 2.73
C GLU A 37 17.83 7.66 2.37
N HIS A 38 16.71 8.29 2.62
CA HIS A 38 16.58 9.73 2.58
C HIS A 38 17.71 10.39 3.39
N TYR A 39 18.11 11.59 3.02
CA TYR A 39 19.24 12.37 3.57
C TYR A 39 20.65 11.86 3.24
N GLN A 40 20.81 10.79 2.51
CA GLN A 40 22.15 10.37 2.13
C GLN A 40 22.69 11.23 0.98
N ARG A 41 23.91 11.70 1.13
CA ARG A 41 24.56 12.60 0.17
C ARG A 41 24.73 12.02 -1.22
N ASN A 42 24.75 10.69 -1.33
CA ASN A 42 24.94 9.98 -2.60
C ASN A 42 23.70 10.02 -3.51
N HIS A 43 22.58 10.53 -3.02
CA HIS A 43 21.32 10.60 -3.78
C HIS A 43 20.98 12.00 -4.26
N TYR A 44 21.92 12.93 -4.14
CA TYR A 44 21.74 14.23 -4.75
C TYR A 44 21.83 14.16 -6.30
N PRO A 45 21.01 14.90 -7.04
CA PRO A 45 19.91 15.71 -6.56
C PRO A 45 18.70 14.87 -6.11
N TRP A 46 18.14 15.21 -4.95
CA TRP A 46 16.89 14.61 -4.47
C TRP A 46 15.72 15.15 -5.27
N HIS A 47 14.79 14.25 -5.62
CA HIS A 47 13.73 14.59 -6.54
C HIS A 47 12.38 14.80 -5.86
N GLY A 48 12.16 14.23 -4.69
CA GLY A 48 10.90 14.37 -4.00
C GLY A 48 10.79 13.57 -2.71
N ALA A 49 9.68 13.78 -2.03
CA ALA A 49 9.22 12.96 -0.92
C ALA A 49 7.98 12.21 -1.35
N TYR A 50 7.92 10.92 -1.00
CA TYR A 50 6.91 9.95 -1.48
C TYR A 50 5.98 9.48 -0.35
N CYS A 51 5.96 10.20 0.76
CA CYS A 51 5.17 9.89 1.95
C CYS A 51 3.72 10.42 1.88
N GLY A 52 3.34 11.02 0.76
CA GLY A 52 1.97 11.48 0.55
C GLY A 52 0.97 10.35 0.35
N ASP A 53 -0.27 10.61 0.71
CA ASP A 53 -1.41 9.75 0.40
C ASP A 53 -1.80 9.83 -1.08
N ILE A 54 -1.45 10.93 -1.74
CA ILE A 54 -1.69 11.20 -3.15
C ILE A 54 -0.34 11.50 -3.80
N ASP A 55 -0.08 10.93 -4.96
CA ASP A 55 1.15 11.21 -5.68
C ASP A 55 1.09 12.53 -6.47
N LEU A 56 2.21 12.91 -7.09
CA LEU A 56 2.30 14.16 -7.88
C LEU A 56 1.42 14.17 -9.14
N THR A 57 0.90 13.03 -9.58
CA THR A 57 -0.02 12.93 -10.70
C THR A 57 -1.48 13.07 -10.28
N GLY A 58 -1.75 13.08 -8.98
CA GLY A 58 -3.08 13.08 -8.41
C GLY A 58 -3.64 11.68 -8.14
N TRP A 59 -2.86 10.63 -8.40
CA TRP A 59 -3.29 9.27 -8.07
C TRP A 59 -3.30 9.05 -6.55
N ARG A 60 -4.42 8.54 -6.08
CA ARG A 60 -4.59 8.17 -4.67
C ARG A 60 -3.93 6.82 -4.41
N LYS A 61 -2.90 6.82 -3.58
CA LYS A 61 -2.24 5.58 -3.17
C LYS A 61 -3.17 4.72 -2.31
N PRO A 62 -2.98 3.40 -2.25
CA PRO A 62 -3.79 2.51 -1.40
C PRO A 62 -3.92 2.96 0.05
N ILE A 63 -2.86 3.51 0.64
CA ILE A 63 -2.88 4.06 2.00
C ILE A 63 -3.90 5.20 2.19
N SER A 64 -4.14 6.00 1.16
CA SER A 64 -5.18 7.03 1.16
C SER A 64 -6.58 6.44 1.29
N HIS A 65 -6.85 5.31 0.63
CA HIS A 65 -8.13 4.60 0.74
C HIS A 65 -8.30 3.95 2.11
N TYR A 66 -7.22 3.46 2.71
CA TYR A 66 -7.26 2.97 4.08
C TYR A 66 -7.62 4.08 5.08
N ARG A 67 -7.02 5.27 4.95
CA ARG A 67 -7.39 6.43 5.78
C ARG A 67 -8.84 6.86 5.55
N ASP A 68 -9.29 6.83 4.31
CA ASP A 68 -10.69 7.11 3.97
C ASP A 68 -11.64 6.14 4.72
N LEU A 69 -11.30 4.84 4.78
CA LEU A 69 -12.08 3.89 5.56
C LEU A 69 -12.05 4.18 7.06
N LEU A 70 -10.94 4.67 7.59
CA LEU A 70 -10.83 4.99 9.02
C LEU A 70 -11.74 6.14 9.43
N TYR A 71 -11.83 7.19 8.62
CA TYR A 71 -12.48 8.44 8.98
C TYR A 71 -13.82 8.68 8.31
N ASN A 72 -14.09 8.04 7.17
CA ASN A 72 -15.32 8.18 6.42
C ASN A 72 -16.22 6.93 6.56
N PRO A 73 -17.33 7.00 7.33
CA PRO A 73 -18.21 5.86 7.54
C PRO A 73 -18.93 5.38 6.27
N ASP A 74 -19.00 6.20 5.23
CA ASP A 74 -19.64 5.84 3.96
C ASP A 74 -18.74 4.95 3.09
N LYS A 75 -17.44 4.99 3.31
CA LYS A 75 -16.49 4.07 2.65
C LYS A 75 -16.51 2.72 3.34
N LYS A 76 -16.73 1.67 2.57
CA LYS A 76 -16.92 0.32 3.11
C LYS A 76 -15.86 -0.68 2.67
N LEU A 77 -15.33 -0.54 1.46
CA LEU A 77 -14.46 -1.53 0.86
C LEU A 77 -13.49 -0.88 -0.13
N TYR A 78 -12.24 -1.33 -0.08
CA TYR A 78 -11.22 -1.07 -1.08
C TYR A 78 -10.33 -2.30 -1.23
N LEU A 79 -9.78 -2.51 -2.41
CA LEU A 79 -8.91 -3.63 -2.73
C LEU A 79 -7.75 -3.14 -3.59
N ALA A 80 -6.55 -3.62 -3.29
CA ALA A 80 -5.36 -3.43 -4.11
C ALA A 80 -4.47 -4.67 -4.07
N VAL A 81 -3.57 -4.80 -5.00
CA VAL A 81 -2.64 -5.93 -5.13
C VAL A 81 -1.23 -5.43 -4.85
N LYS A 82 -0.57 -6.09 -3.94
CA LYS A 82 0.86 -5.86 -3.72
C LYS A 82 1.65 -6.31 -4.94
N GLU A 83 2.65 -5.51 -5.29
CA GLU A 83 3.61 -5.91 -6.30
C GLU A 83 4.24 -7.25 -5.90
N PRO A 84 4.22 -8.26 -6.80
CA PRO A 84 4.80 -9.54 -6.49
C PRO A 84 6.30 -9.43 -6.18
N ASP A 85 6.75 -10.16 -5.18
CA ASP A 85 8.16 -10.13 -4.79
C ASP A 85 9.08 -10.46 -5.96
N ASN A 86 10.10 -9.64 -6.12
CA ASN A 86 11.07 -9.71 -7.23
C ASN A 86 10.48 -9.54 -8.65
N TYR A 87 9.31 -8.91 -8.81
CA TYR A 87 8.74 -8.67 -10.13
C TYR A 87 9.62 -7.72 -10.97
N TYR A 88 9.88 -6.51 -10.49
CA TYR A 88 10.85 -5.58 -11.08
C TYR A 88 12.24 -5.69 -10.43
N GLY A 89 12.36 -6.42 -9.35
CA GLY A 89 13.57 -6.60 -8.54
C GLY A 89 13.22 -6.74 -7.06
N LYS A 90 14.22 -7.00 -6.24
CA LYS A 90 14.02 -7.08 -4.80
C LYS A 90 13.67 -5.69 -4.25
N VAL A 91 12.48 -5.54 -3.74
CA VAL A 91 12.03 -4.29 -3.10
C VAL A 91 12.80 -4.05 -1.82
N LYS A 92 13.25 -2.83 -1.65
CA LYS A 92 13.80 -2.29 -0.40
C LYS A 92 12.98 -1.09 0.03
N GLU A 93 12.51 -1.11 1.24
CA GLU A 93 11.75 -0.04 1.86
C GLU A 93 12.68 0.90 2.62
N THR A 94 12.41 2.18 2.52
CA THR A 94 13.04 3.20 3.36
C THR A 94 12.10 3.59 4.51
N LEU A 95 12.58 4.46 5.38
CA LEU A 95 11.75 4.99 6.46
C LEU A 95 10.49 5.67 5.89
N TRP A 96 9.32 5.32 6.43
CA TRP A 96 7.99 5.78 6.03
C TRP A 96 7.54 5.33 4.63
N SER A 97 8.28 4.45 3.98
CA SER A 97 7.79 3.82 2.76
C SER A 97 6.69 2.81 3.06
N VAL A 98 5.93 2.50 2.03
CA VAL A 98 5.01 1.38 2.01
C VAL A 98 5.36 0.49 0.84
N TRP A 99 5.10 -0.82 0.96
CA TRP A 99 5.28 -1.75 -0.15
C TRP A 99 4.50 -1.28 -1.37
N PRO A 100 5.09 -1.33 -2.58
CA PRO A 100 4.40 -0.96 -3.80
C PRO A 100 3.14 -1.80 -3.98
N THR A 101 2.00 -1.12 -4.02
CA THR A 101 0.67 -1.75 -4.05
C THR A 101 -0.18 -1.00 -5.06
N TRP A 102 -0.87 -1.74 -5.93
CA TRP A 102 -1.46 -1.22 -7.14
C TRP A 102 -2.90 -1.66 -7.32
N GLU A 103 -3.69 -0.85 -7.96
CA GLU A 103 -5.03 -1.20 -8.46
C GLU A 103 -4.92 -1.99 -9.78
N SER A 104 -4.07 -3.00 -9.81
CA SER A 104 -3.80 -3.82 -10.98
C SER A 104 -3.69 -5.27 -10.60
N TRP A 105 -4.28 -6.11 -11.45
CA TRP A 105 -4.19 -7.57 -11.36
C TRP A 105 -3.14 -8.15 -12.31
N ASN A 106 -2.75 -7.42 -13.34
CA ASN A 106 -1.92 -7.93 -14.42
C ASN A 106 -0.43 -7.87 -14.08
N TRP A 107 0.16 -9.03 -13.92
CA TRP A 107 1.59 -9.20 -13.63
C TRP A 107 2.21 -10.17 -14.65
N PRO A 108 2.43 -9.74 -15.93
CA PRO A 108 2.97 -10.60 -16.98
C PRO A 108 4.30 -11.26 -16.58
N GLY A 109 4.41 -12.58 -16.79
CA GLY A 109 5.57 -13.35 -16.39
C GLY A 109 5.57 -13.81 -14.94
N HIS A 110 4.48 -13.54 -14.20
CA HIS A 110 4.29 -14.00 -12.82
C HIS A 110 3.16 -15.03 -12.68
N GLU A 111 2.72 -15.59 -13.78
CA GLU A 111 1.63 -16.57 -13.84
C GLU A 111 1.95 -17.79 -12.97
N GLY A 112 0.96 -18.29 -12.24
CA GLY A 112 1.10 -19.45 -11.35
C GLY A 112 1.89 -19.22 -10.08
N LYS A 113 2.29 -17.98 -9.81
CA LYS A 113 2.98 -17.61 -8.56
C LYS A 113 2.02 -16.98 -7.56
N GLU A 114 2.47 -16.85 -6.33
CA GLU A 114 1.68 -16.21 -5.28
C GLU A 114 1.55 -14.70 -5.51
N ILE A 115 0.35 -14.19 -5.27
CA ILE A 115 0.03 -12.77 -5.24
C ILE A 115 -0.66 -12.45 -3.92
N GLU A 116 -0.27 -11.34 -3.31
CA GLU A 116 -0.90 -10.82 -2.11
C GLU A 116 -1.90 -9.72 -2.48
N VAL A 117 -3.15 -9.90 -2.06
CA VAL A 117 -4.21 -8.90 -2.19
C VAL A 117 -4.49 -8.28 -0.85
N GLU A 118 -4.32 -6.97 -0.75
CA GLU A 118 -4.74 -6.19 0.41
C GLU A 118 -6.18 -5.75 0.27
N ILE A 119 -6.98 -5.98 1.30
CA ILE A 119 -8.37 -5.56 1.38
C ILE A 119 -8.56 -4.69 2.61
N TYR A 120 -9.11 -3.51 2.41
CA TYR A 120 -9.55 -2.63 3.47
C TYR A 120 -11.07 -2.67 3.53
N SER A 121 -11.64 -3.04 4.68
CA SER A 121 -13.07 -3.24 4.78
C SER A 121 -13.62 -2.92 6.17
N ARG A 122 -14.75 -2.22 6.20
CA ARG A 122 -15.58 -2.05 7.41
C ARG A 122 -16.53 -3.21 7.66
N TYR A 123 -16.68 -4.11 6.68
CA TYR A 123 -17.44 -5.33 6.91
C TYR A 123 -16.67 -6.28 7.81
N PRO A 124 -17.35 -7.03 8.68
CA PRO A 124 -16.67 -7.93 9.63
C PRO A 124 -15.99 -9.11 8.93
N LYS A 125 -16.38 -9.39 7.69
CA LYS A 125 -15.88 -10.50 6.91
C LYS A 125 -15.81 -10.13 5.43
N VAL A 126 -14.79 -10.61 4.75
CA VAL A 126 -14.58 -10.45 3.32
C VAL A 126 -14.41 -11.80 2.64
N ARG A 127 -14.87 -11.89 1.41
CA ARG A 127 -14.66 -13.02 0.50
C ARG A 127 -13.97 -12.54 -0.75
N LEU A 128 -12.91 -13.23 -1.12
CA LEU A 128 -12.19 -12.98 -2.35
C LEU A 128 -12.60 -14.03 -3.39
N TYR A 129 -13.02 -13.55 -4.56
CA TYR A 129 -13.35 -14.38 -5.71
C TYR A 129 -12.43 -14.03 -6.88
N LEU A 130 -12.02 -15.04 -7.64
CA LEU A 130 -11.34 -14.91 -8.91
C LEU A 130 -12.14 -15.68 -9.96
N ASN A 131 -12.64 -15.01 -10.99
CA ASN A 131 -13.49 -15.61 -12.03
C ASN A 131 -14.63 -16.47 -11.42
N ASP A 132 -15.39 -15.87 -10.51
CA ASP A 132 -16.51 -16.50 -9.77
C ASP A 132 -16.12 -17.67 -8.84
N LYS A 133 -14.84 -18.06 -8.81
CA LYS A 133 -14.35 -19.07 -7.88
C LYS A 133 -13.93 -18.43 -6.56
N LEU A 134 -14.47 -18.92 -5.45
CA LEU A 134 -14.06 -18.48 -4.12
C LEU A 134 -12.60 -18.87 -3.87
N ILE A 135 -11.74 -17.86 -3.64
CA ILE A 135 -10.35 -18.03 -3.26
C ILE A 135 -10.19 -18.16 -1.76
N GLY A 136 -10.92 -17.34 -1.00
CA GLY A 136 -10.87 -17.39 0.45
C GLY A 136 -11.88 -16.50 1.13
N GLU A 137 -12.05 -16.72 2.41
CA GLU A 137 -12.87 -15.95 3.31
C GLU A 137 -12.08 -15.64 4.59
N GLN A 138 -12.10 -14.40 5.04
CA GLN A 138 -11.41 -13.99 6.25
C GLN A 138 -12.21 -12.93 7.01
N PHE A 139 -12.02 -12.88 8.34
CA PHE A 139 -12.49 -11.78 9.17
C PHE A 139 -11.56 -10.59 9.04
N THR A 140 -12.13 -9.40 8.93
CA THR A 140 -11.36 -8.15 8.88
C THR A 140 -10.91 -7.72 10.27
N GLY A 141 -9.81 -6.97 10.32
CA GLY A 141 -9.33 -6.38 11.57
C GLY A 141 -8.45 -7.29 12.43
N GLN A 142 -8.02 -8.44 11.91
CA GLN A 142 -7.12 -9.35 12.64
C GLN A 142 -5.68 -8.83 12.68
N GLU A 143 -5.21 -8.21 11.59
CA GLU A 143 -3.87 -7.62 11.51
C GLU A 143 -3.88 -6.15 11.92
N GLN A 144 -4.74 -5.39 11.31
CA GLN A 144 -4.97 -3.98 11.60
C GLN A 144 -6.46 -3.67 11.48
N GLN A 145 -6.92 -2.63 12.15
CA GLN A 145 -8.31 -2.19 12.03
C GLN A 145 -8.68 -2.02 10.55
N PHE A 146 -9.74 -2.73 10.12
CA PHE A 146 -10.26 -2.72 8.74
C PHE A 146 -9.33 -3.26 7.65
N LYS A 147 -8.17 -3.79 7.98
CA LYS A 147 -7.24 -4.35 6.99
C LYS A 147 -7.20 -5.87 7.06
N GLN A 148 -7.13 -6.52 5.89
CA GLN A 148 -6.92 -7.93 5.71
C GLN A 148 -6.13 -8.21 4.44
N SER A 149 -5.20 -9.15 4.50
CA SER A 149 -4.45 -9.62 3.33
C SER A 149 -4.82 -11.05 2.97
N PHE A 150 -4.84 -11.34 1.67
CA PHE A 150 -5.02 -12.67 1.11
C PHE A 150 -3.81 -13.03 0.26
N LEU A 151 -3.22 -14.17 0.57
CA LEU A 151 -2.23 -14.82 -0.29
C LEU A 151 -2.92 -15.89 -1.12
N PHE A 152 -2.69 -15.92 -2.41
CA PHE A 152 -3.21 -16.95 -3.29
C PHE A 152 -2.33 -17.15 -4.53
N HIS A 153 -2.40 -18.37 -5.08
CA HIS A 153 -1.69 -18.70 -6.31
C HIS A 153 -2.53 -18.24 -7.51
N THR A 154 -1.92 -17.47 -8.39
CA THR A 154 -2.57 -17.13 -9.65
C THR A 154 -2.40 -18.27 -10.64
N SER A 155 -3.47 -18.98 -10.93
CA SER A 155 -3.60 -19.60 -12.25
C SER A 155 -4.15 -18.52 -13.16
N GLN A 156 -3.29 -17.75 -13.80
CA GLN A 156 -3.76 -16.87 -14.87
C GLN A 156 -4.05 -17.75 -16.09
N GLU A 157 -5.30 -18.11 -16.25
CA GLU A 157 -5.88 -18.35 -17.56
C GLU A 157 -6.48 -17.02 -17.98
N TYR A 158 -5.93 -16.43 -19.04
CA TYR A 158 -6.46 -15.24 -19.71
C TYR A 158 -7.77 -15.59 -20.44
#